data_b4fcb07359c7b92c2fc8ca84d26b3c60
#
_entry.id   b4fcb07359c7b92c2fc8ca84d26b3c60
#
_cell.length_a   1.000
_cell.length_b   1.000
_cell.length_c   1.000
_cell.angle_alpha   90.00
_cell.angle_beta   90.00
_cell.angle_gamma   90.00
#
_symmetry.space_group_name_H-M   'P 1'
#
loop_
_entity.id
_entity.type
_entity.pdbx_description
1 polymer ?
#
loop_
_entity_poly.entity_id
_entity_poly.type
_entity_poly.pdbx_seq_one_letter_code
_entity_poly.pdbx_strand_id
1 'polypeptide(L)'
;MQEEQNKDAIIAQLREENRLLKEKIDHLIKVIHGQSSEKLSDDQLELLLDPDALKKPAAAEPDDLGPVADFKRVEPSSPKRTTRKPRLPADIPTTEVVLIPDEVKANPSAYRQVGEKRTEKLDVTPTRYTRRVIIRPTFVEKGEPIPRWITAAAPANLLEGSVLSPSLAAHILTAKFCDHLPFYRQEQIMARRHGVHISRATLCHWADHAARSLQPLYKLIAQGIRHSNSISVDETPVDYLPKESTAKGANTAKGGSKQGYFWVYHAPEVGVLYDWHTGRGHQCLDAVLGKRGKGERAFKGQLQCDGYSAYATWSTKQGGVTLLGCWAHMRRKFYEAMPYSKDAALVLQKVQQLYRDEAHFTQVIQSGKHPPEAIPYLRRRAHRKMLHGLHAQLLALKPKHLPKSNMGSAIQYALGQWAKLRLAHRCGLKLDNNICENAVRPLKLGAKNWLFVGNEDTGWRSAVIYTLIENIRREGLDPFAYLQWVFEKLPGMTNQDDLRPLLPMAWARREREKQQSNEAVNDLAEYAA
;
A
#
# COMPACT_ATOMS: atom_id res chain seq x y z
N MET A 1 -57.44 -10.20 26.92
CA MET A 1 -56.44 -11.17 26.41
C MET A 1 -56.49 -11.34 24.89
N GLN A 2 -57.64 -11.75 24.27
CA GLN A 2 -57.69 -11.92 22.80
C GLN A 2 -57.58 -10.60 22.01
N GLU A 3 -58.13 -9.50 22.53
CA GLU A 3 -58.01 -8.17 21.91
C GLU A 3 -56.61 -7.54 22.03
N GLU A 4 -55.90 -7.80 23.13
CA GLU A 4 -54.50 -7.39 23.31
C GLU A 4 -53.54 -8.17 22.40
N GLN A 5 -53.75 -9.48 22.28
CA GLN A 5 -52.97 -10.29 21.35
C GLN A 5 -53.15 -9.86 19.88
N ASN A 6 -54.36 -9.41 19.51
CA ASN A 6 -54.64 -8.91 18.17
C ASN A 6 -53.99 -7.52 17.94
N LYS A 7 -53.98 -6.63 18.96
CA LYS A 7 -53.26 -5.34 18.90
C LYS A 7 -51.77 -5.52 18.76
N ASP A 8 -51.15 -6.43 19.52
CA ASP A 8 -49.72 -6.70 19.44
C ASP A 8 -49.34 -7.30 18.08
N ALA A 9 -50.18 -8.16 17.51
CA ALA A 9 -49.95 -8.69 16.16
C ALA A 9 -50.04 -7.61 15.09
N ILE A 10 -51.01 -6.68 15.18
CA ILE A 10 -51.13 -5.55 14.25
C ILE A 10 -49.97 -4.58 14.41
N ILE A 11 -49.52 -4.30 15.64
CA ILE A 11 -48.34 -3.45 15.89
C ILE A 11 -47.09 -4.08 15.31
N ALA A 12 -46.88 -5.39 15.45
CA ALA A 12 -45.77 -6.11 14.87
C ALA A 12 -45.79 -6.07 13.32
N GLN A 13 -46.95 -6.24 12.72
CA GLN A 13 -47.14 -6.14 11.28
C GLN A 13 -46.84 -4.73 10.75
N LEU A 14 -47.39 -3.69 11.40
CA LEU A 14 -47.13 -2.29 11.02
C LEU A 14 -45.63 -1.89 11.18
N ARG A 15 -44.98 -2.39 12.21
CA ARG A 15 -43.52 -2.19 12.39
C ARG A 15 -42.74 -2.83 11.27
N GLU A 16 -43.08 -4.03 10.85
CA GLU A 16 -42.42 -4.72 9.74
C GLU A 16 -42.66 -4.01 8.40
N GLU A 17 -43.88 -3.57 8.15
CA GLU A 17 -44.24 -2.80 6.95
C GLU A 17 -43.48 -1.46 6.90
N ASN A 18 -43.43 -0.73 8.03
CA ASN A 18 -42.61 0.50 8.13
C ASN A 18 -41.13 0.25 7.90
N ARG A 19 -40.57 -0.86 8.38
CA ARG A 19 -39.20 -1.26 8.13
C ARG A 19 -38.93 -1.47 6.63
N LEU A 20 -39.82 -2.21 5.96
CA LEU A 20 -39.73 -2.47 4.53
C LEU A 20 -39.90 -1.19 3.69
N LEU A 21 -40.76 -0.27 4.10
CA LEU A 21 -40.94 1.03 3.46
C LEU A 21 -39.65 1.90 3.58
N LYS A 22 -39.01 1.93 4.74
CA LYS A 22 -37.75 2.62 4.94
C LYS A 22 -36.67 2.05 4.02
N GLU A 23 -36.51 0.73 3.95
CA GLU A 23 -35.56 0.08 3.03
C GLU A 23 -35.84 0.43 1.56
N LYS A 24 -37.11 0.56 1.17
CA LYS A 24 -37.52 0.97 -0.18
C LYS A 24 -37.16 2.42 -0.47
N ILE A 25 -37.39 3.32 0.50
CA ILE A 25 -37.01 4.73 0.40
C ILE A 25 -35.50 4.88 0.24
N ASP A 26 -34.70 4.19 1.05
CA ASP A 26 -33.21 4.21 0.95
C ASP A 26 -32.73 3.72 -0.41
N HIS A 27 -33.38 2.68 -0.95
CA HIS A 27 -33.10 2.22 -2.30
C HIS A 27 -33.41 3.28 -3.37
N LEU A 28 -34.55 3.95 -3.27
CA LEU A 28 -34.97 5.01 -4.20
C LEU A 28 -33.99 6.21 -4.12
N ILE A 29 -33.59 6.62 -2.93
CA ILE A 29 -32.60 7.68 -2.72
C ILE A 29 -31.28 7.34 -3.42
N LYS A 30 -30.79 6.08 -3.29
CA LYS A 30 -29.60 5.62 -4.02
C LYS A 30 -29.77 5.66 -5.54
N VAL A 31 -30.95 5.33 -6.05
CA VAL A 31 -31.24 5.38 -7.50
C VAL A 31 -31.29 6.81 -8.02
N ILE A 32 -31.86 7.75 -7.24
CA ILE A 32 -32.04 9.16 -7.63
C ILE A 32 -30.71 9.94 -7.54
N HIS A 33 -29.93 9.73 -6.50
CA HIS A 33 -28.67 10.47 -6.27
C HIS A 33 -27.44 9.78 -6.88
N GLY A 34 -27.61 8.67 -7.60
CA GLY A 34 -26.54 7.88 -8.19
C GLY A 34 -25.76 7.11 -7.14
N GLN A 35 -25.10 6.04 -7.56
CA GLN A 35 -24.07 5.43 -6.72
C GLN A 35 -22.96 6.46 -6.59
N SER A 36 -22.76 7.02 -5.38
CA SER A 36 -21.52 7.72 -5.06
C SER A 36 -20.38 6.79 -5.45
N SER A 37 -19.45 7.31 -6.27
CA SER A 37 -18.29 6.56 -6.73
C SER A 37 -17.70 5.74 -5.57
N GLU A 38 -17.02 4.62 -5.87
CA GLU A 38 -16.25 3.77 -4.94
C GLU A 38 -15.14 4.54 -4.17
N LYS A 39 -15.33 5.83 -3.91
CA LYS A 39 -14.47 6.65 -3.07
C LYS A 39 -14.75 6.24 -1.63
N LEU A 40 -13.83 5.50 -1.05
CA LEU A 40 -13.75 5.34 0.39
C LEU A 40 -13.66 6.75 1.00
N SER A 41 -14.56 7.07 1.93
CA SER A 41 -14.35 8.23 2.80
C SER A 41 -13.14 7.96 3.70
N ASP A 42 -12.49 9.01 4.18
CA ASP A 42 -11.33 8.85 5.07
C ASP A 42 -11.71 8.04 6.34
N ASP A 43 -12.95 8.19 6.85
CA ASP A 43 -13.50 7.40 7.95
C ASP A 43 -13.67 5.90 7.61
N GLN A 44 -14.05 5.57 6.38
CA GLN A 44 -14.15 4.19 5.90
C GLN A 44 -12.77 3.55 5.72
N LEU A 45 -11.78 4.38 5.40
CA LEU A 45 -10.40 3.97 5.28
C LEU A 45 -9.78 3.66 6.65
N GLU A 46 -10.05 4.52 7.63
CA GLU A 46 -9.62 4.38 9.03
C GLU A 46 -10.23 3.12 9.66
N LEU A 47 -11.50 2.85 9.39
CA LEU A 47 -12.19 1.65 9.88
C LEU A 47 -11.66 0.33 9.28
N LEU A 48 -11.15 0.37 8.05
CA LEU A 48 -10.50 -0.80 7.42
C LEU A 48 -9.14 -1.11 8.03
N LEU A 49 -8.51 -0.12 8.66
CA LEU A 49 -7.14 -0.19 9.15
C LEU A 49 -7.06 -0.35 10.67
N ASP A 50 -8.10 0.06 11.41
CA ASP A 50 -8.12 0.01 12.87
C ASP A 50 -9.20 -0.96 13.38
N PRO A 51 -8.82 -2.12 13.93
CA PRO A 51 -9.74 -3.04 14.57
C PRO A 51 -10.48 -2.43 15.78
N ASP A 52 -9.94 -1.37 16.38
CA ASP A 52 -10.48 -0.70 17.55
C ASP A 52 -11.41 0.48 17.23
N ALA A 53 -11.50 0.91 15.97
CA ALA A 53 -12.38 2.01 15.54
C ALA A 53 -13.88 1.76 15.79
N LEU A 54 -14.29 0.52 15.98
CA LEU A 54 -15.66 0.14 16.37
C LEU A 54 -16.01 0.49 17.84
N LYS A 55 -15.08 1.02 18.63
CA LYS A 55 -15.33 1.40 20.03
C LYS A 55 -15.97 2.79 20.20
N LYS A 56 -16.06 3.61 19.16
CA LYS A 56 -16.76 4.89 19.23
C LYS A 56 -18.22 4.72 18.75
N PRO A 57 -19.22 4.80 19.63
CA PRO A 57 -20.60 4.91 19.20
C PRO A 57 -20.80 6.26 18.52
N ALA A 58 -21.38 6.26 17.32
CA ALA A 58 -21.90 7.47 16.71
C ALA A 58 -22.89 8.11 17.69
N ALA A 59 -22.79 9.41 17.92
CA ALA A 59 -23.71 10.16 18.74
C ALA A 59 -25.12 10.01 18.15
N ALA A 60 -25.96 9.24 18.82
CA ALA A 60 -27.39 9.21 18.57
C ALA A 60 -27.99 10.40 19.31
N GLU A 61 -28.77 11.20 18.62
CA GLU A 61 -29.65 12.19 19.27
C GLU A 61 -30.58 11.50 20.27
N PRO A 62 -30.91 12.15 21.39
CA PRO A 62 -31.63 11.50 22.48
C PRO A 62 -33.11 11.36 22.18
N ASP A 63 -33.57 10.15 21.92
CA ASP A 63 -34.98 9.79 22.14
C ASP A 63 -35.16 9.32 23.57
N ASP A 64 -36.08 9.98 24.22
CA ASP A 64 -36.59 9.88 25.58
C ASP A 64 -36.72 8.44 26.10
N LEU A 65 -35.82 8.01 26.99
CA LEU A 65 -35.97 6.82 27.81
C LEU A 65 -35.57 7.14 29.24
N GLY A 66 -36.54 6.96 30.13
CA GLY A 66 -36.56 7.27 31.54
C GLY A 66 -35.34 6.82 32.39
N PRO A 67 -35.32 7.09 33.70
CA PRO A 67 -34.11 7.21 34.51
C PRO A 67 -33.35 5.90 34.62
N VAL A 68 -32.12 5.93 34.11
CA VAL A 68 -31.14 4.85 34.23
C VAL A 68 -30.39 5.02 35.56
N ALA A 69 -30.30 3.93 36.31
CA ALA A 69 -29.61 3.84 37.58
C ALA A 69 -28.14 4.27 37.50
N ASP A 70 -27.68 4.95 38.56
CA ASP A 70 -26.33 5.46 38.77
C ASP A 70 -25.22 4.43 38.49
N PHE A 71 -24.51 4.60 37.39
CA PHE A 71 -23.22 3.97 37.18
C PHE A 71 -22.12 4.83 37.81
N LYS A 72 -21.46 4.32 38.83
CA LYS A 72 -20.27 4.91 39.42
C LYS A 72 -19.23 5.18 38.32
N ARG A 73 -18.93 6.46 38.15
CA ARG A 73 -17.87 6.96 37.27
C ARG A 73 -16.53 6.32 37.70
N VAL A 74 -16.00 5.41 36.92
CA VAL A 74 -14.62 4.94 37.09
C VAL A 74 -13.73 6.08 36.62
N GLU A 75 -12.96 6.66 37.54
CA GLU A 75 -11.96 7.67 37.19
C GLU A 75 -10.97 7.06 36.18
N PRO A 76 -10.64 7.78 35.11
CA PRO A 76 -9.66 7.29 34.15
C PRO A 76 -8.32 7.16 34.86
N SER A 77 -7.80 5.95 34.95
CA SER A 77 -6.43 5.72 35.40
C SER A 77 -5.50 6.59 34.54
N SER A 78 -4.66 7.39 35.22
CA SER A 78 -3.66 8.24 34.57
C SER A 78 -2.88 7.41 33.54
N PRO A 79 -2.74 7.89 32.29
CA PRO A 79 -2.01 7.14 31.26
C PRO A 79 -0.59 6.90 31.77
N LYS A 80 -0.17 5.63 31.84
CA LYS A 80 1.24 5.28 32.09
C LYS A 80 2.08 6.09 31.11
N ARG A 81 2.98 6.93 31.64
CA ARG A 81 3.97 7.67 30.86
C ARG A 81 4.77 6.64 30.04
N THR A 82 4.37 6.41 28.80
CA THR A 82 5.25 5.76 27.83
C THR A 82 6.43 6.69 27.64
N THR A 83 7.63 6.18 27.84
CA THR A 83 8.88 6.88 27.52
C THR A 83 8.77 7.37 26.08
N ARG A 84 8.58 8.68 25.90
CA ARG A 84 8.55 9.28 24.55
C ARG A 84 9.89 8.99 23.91
N LYS A 85 9.89 8.35 22.74
CA LYS A 85 11.09 8.28 21.90
C LYS A 85 11.66 9.68 21.74
N PRO A 86 13.00 9.85 21.77
CA PRO A 86 13.64 11.15 21.53
C PRO A 86 13.04 11.79 20.27
N ARG A 87 12.73 13.07 20.30
CA ARG A 87 12.16 13.77 19.15
C ARG A 87 13.12 13.85 17.97
N LEU A 88 14.43 13.85 18.26
CA LEU A 88 15.49 13.88 17.29
C LEU A 88 16.29 12.58 17.37
N PRO A 89 16.58 11.91 16.24
CA PRO A 89 17.49 10.77 16.20
C PRO A 89 18.88 11.15 16.72
N ALA A 90 19.56 10.26 17.39
CA ALA A 90 20.89 10.52 17.96
C ALA A 90 22.00 10.68 16.90
N ASP A 91 21.77 10.15 15.70
CA ASP A 91 22.68 10.11 14.56
C ASP A 91 22.61 11.34 13.62
N ILE A 92 21.75 12.33 13.95
CA ILE A 92 21.68 13.58 13.19
C ILE A 92 22.96 14.39 13.42
N PRO A 93 23.65 14.88 12.33
CA PRO A 93 24.80 15.75 12.47
C PRO A 93 24.49 16.95 13.34
N THR A 94 25.25 17.14 14.41
CA THR A 94 25.02 18.18 15.42
C THR A 94 26.05 19.28 15.24
N THR A 95 25.59 20.54 15.22
CA THR A 95 26.45 21.73 15.26
C THR A 95 26.20 22.43 16.59
N GLU A 96 27.21 22.56 17.43
CA GLU A 96 27.12 23.28 18.70
C GLU A 96 27.51 24.74 18.50
N VAL A 97 26.64 25.64 18.97
CA VAL A 97 26.88 27.09 19.01
C VAL A 97 26.93 27.51 20.46
N VAL A 98 28.10 27.92 20.93
CA VAL A 98 28.28 28.41 22.29
C VAL A 98 28.03 29.92 22.33
N LEU A 99 27.03 30.35 23.09
CA LEU A 99 26.71 31.76 23.29
C LEU A 99 27.28 32.23 24.62
N ILE A 100 28.26 33.08 24.58
CA ILE A 100 28.88 33.71 25.77
C ILE A 100 28.32 35.12 25.91
N PRO A 101 27.81 35.51 27.10
CA PRO A 101 27.35 36.88 27.36
C PRO A 101 28.46 37.92 27.10
N ASP A 102 28.10 39.06 26.58
CA ASP A 102 29.09 40.09 26.20
C ASP A 102 29.89 40.64 27.40
N GLU A 103 29.30 40.66 28.58
CA GLU A 103 29.98 41.00 29.83
C GLU A 103 31.12 40.05 30.17
N VAL A 104 30.91 38.75 29.91
CA VAL A 104 31.92 37.70 30.12
C VAL A 104 33.00 37.75 29.06
N LYS A 105 32.62 38.08 27.79
CA LYS A 105 33.60 38.26 26.72
C LYS A 105 34.53 39.47 26.99
N ALA A 106 33.96 40.52 27.58
CA ALA A 106 34.71 41.74 27.89
C ALA A 106 35.73 41.54 29.05
N ASN A 107 35.41 40.70 30.03
CA ASN A 107 36.30 40.41 31.15
C ASN A 107 36.22 38.91 31.59
N PRO A 108 36.83 38.01 30.87
CA PRO A 108 36.72 36.54 31.13
C PRO A 108 37.26 36.13 32.51
N SER A 109 38.26 36.88 33.04
CA SER A 109 38.91 36.56 34.29
C SER A 109 38.02 36.81 35.52
N ALA A 110 37.00 37.67 35.41
CA ALA A 110 36.06 38.00 36.48
C ALA A 110 34.95 36.91 36.68
N TYR A 111 34.81 35.98 35.76
CA TYR A 111 33.72 35.03 35.78
C TYR A 111 34.20 33.58 35.74
N ARG A 112 33.45 32.69 36.44
CA ARG A 112 33.67 31.24 36.40
C ARG A 112 32.39 30.55 35.94
N GLN A 113 32.48 29.68 34.95
CA GLN A 113 31.35 28.85 34.52
C GLN A 113 30.92 27.89 35.62
N VAL A 114 29.64 27.91 36.00
CA VAL A 114 29.04 27.05 37.02
C VAL A 114 28.00 26.07 36.50
N GLY A 115 27.66 26.18 35.20
CA GLY A 115 26.70 25.30 34.50
C GLY A 115 26.46 25.78 33.09
N GLU A 116 25.64 25.00 32.37
CA GLU A 116 25.19 25.32 31.03
C GLU A 116 23.72 24.98 30.84
N LYS A 117 23.03 25.73 29.97
CA LYS A 117 21.67 25.43 29.52
C LYS A 117 21.75 25.01 28.05
N ARG A 118 21.36 23.78 27.76
CA ARG A 118 21.28 23.26 26.39
C ARG A 118 19.87 23.43 25.85
N THR A 119 19.75 23.95 24.64
CA THR A 119 18.49 24.08 23.90
C THR A 119 18.73 23.50 22.52
N GLU A 120 18.01 22.44 22.19
CA GLU A 120 18.09 21.79 20.88
C GLU A 120 17.08 22.40 19.94
N LYS A 121 17.51 22.68 18.71
CA LYS A 121 16.67 23.08 17.57
C LYS A 121 17.01 22.21 16.38
N LEU A 122 15.99 21.86 15.59
CA LEU A 122 16.19 21.14 14.34
C LEU A 122 16.30 22.16 13.19
N ASP A 123 17.48 22.27 12.62
CA ASP A 123 17.71 23.08 11.43
C ASP A 123 17.64 22.22 10.17
N VAL A 124 17.28 22.83 9.04
CA VAL A 124 17.23 22.19 7.74
C VAL A 124 18.07 22.95 6.73
N THR A 125 19.00 22.24 6.09
CA THR A 125 19.66 22.71 4.89
C THR A 125 18.91 22.16 3.69
N PRO A 126 18.36 23.00 2.78
CA PRO A 126 17.67 22.52 1.58
C PRO A 126 18.56 21.57 0.77
N THR A 127 17.93 20.60 0.07
CA THR A 127 18.61 19.69 -0.85
C THR A 127 19.60 20.43 -1.73
N ARG A 128 20.86 19.99 -1.75
CA ARG A 128 21.92 20.64 -2.51
C ARG A 128 22.25 19.84 -3.77
N TYR A 129 22.17 20.46 -4.94
CA TYR A 129 22.67 19.89 -6.19
C TYR A 129 24.15 20.19 -6.33
N THR A 130 24.94 19.21 -6.72
CA THR A 130 26.38 19.34 -6.92
C THR A 130 26.76 18.97 -8.35
N ARG A 131 27.69 19.73 -8.95
CA ARG A 131 28.28 19.41 -10.25
C ARG A 131 29.50 18.52 -10.03
N ARG A 132 29.38 17.24 -10.42
CA ARG A 132 30.52 16.30 -10.40
C ARG A 132 31.15 16.28 -11.78
N VAL A 133 32.43 16.62 -11.86
CA VAL A 133 33.24 16.58 -13.09
C VAL A 133 34.14 15.37 -13.04
N ILE A 134 34.07 14.50 -14.04
CA ILE A 134 34.91 13.33 -14.19
C ILE A 134 35.98 13.68 -15.22
N ILE A 135 37.24 13.79 -14.79
CA ILE A 135 38.37 14.10 -15.64
C ILE A 135 39.11 12.79 -15.97
N ARG A 136 39.26 12.51 -17.25
CA ARG A 136 39.96 11.34 -17.77
C ARG A 136 41.14 11.80 -18.64
N PRO A 137 42.36 11.97 -18.06
CA PRO A 137 43.51 12.35 -18.85
C PRO A 137 43.81 11.31 -19.92
N THR A 138 44.25 11.81 -21.06
CA THR A 138 44.74 10.97 -22.18
C THR A 138 46.24 10.99 -22.19
N PHE A 139 46.85 9.83 -22.24
CA PHE A 139 48.31 9.64 -22.25
C PHE A 139 48.76 9.12 -23.60
N VAL A 140 49.98 9.46 -23.95
CA VAL A 140 50.66 8.96 -25.14
C VAL A 140 51.90 8.17 -24.70
N GLU A 141 52.09 6.99 -25.23
CA GLU A 141 53.26 6.16 -24.99
C GLU A 141 54.49 6.80 -25.62
N LYS A 142 55.54 7.02 -24.83
CA LYS A 142 56.78 7.65 -25.29
C LYS A 142 57.72 6.59 -25.88
N GLY A 143 58.39 6.92 -26.99
CA GLY A 143 59.45 6.08 -27.57
C GLY A 143 59.00 5.11 -28.66
N GLU A 144 57.71 5.02 -28.97
CA GLU A 144 57.20 4.17 -30.06
C GLU A 144 57.08 4.94 -31.37
N PRO A 145 57.40 4.32 -32.53
CA PRO A 145 57.27 4.94 -33.85
C PRO A 145 55.79 5.32 -34.20
N ILE A 146 54.86 4.58 -33.64
CA ILE A 146 53.40 4.84 -33.79
C ILE A 146 52.86 5.10 -32.37
N PRO A 147 52.50 6.36 -32.04
CA PRO A 147 52.05 6.70 -30.69
C PRO A 147 50.72 6.03 -30.34
N ARG A 148 50.71 5.27 -29.24
CA ARG A 148 49.50 4.68 -28.67
C ARG A 148 48.90 5.64 -27.67
N TRP A 149 47.61 6.00 -27.91
CA TRP A 149 46.85 6.85 -27.04
C TRP A 149 46.07 6.00 -26.04
N ILE A 150 46.17 6.31 -24.76
CA ILE A 150 45.51 5.58 -23.68
C ILE A 150 44.72 6.55 -22.83
N THR A 151 43.41 6.32 -22.75
CA THR A 151 42.48 7.07 -21.87
C THR A 151 41.73 6.05 -21.03
N ALA A 152 41.55 6.35 -19.74
CA ALA A 152 40.74 5.50 -18.87
C ALA A 152 39.30 5.33 -19.41
N ALA A 153 38.76 4.13 -19.30
CA ALA A 153 37.38 3.87 -19.69
C ALA A 153 36.40 4.80 -18.94
N ALA A 154 35.35 5.23 -19.63
CA ALA A 154 34.28 5.97 -18.95
C ALA A 154 33.60 5.05 -17.93
N PRO A 155 33.28 5.54 -16.72
CA PRO A 155 32.42 4.77 -15.81
C PRO A 155 31.08 4.48 -16.47
N ALA A 156 30.59 3.26 -16.29
CA ALA A 156 29.25 2.89 -16.74
C ALA A 156 28.22 3.86 -16.17
N ASN A 157 27.31 4.33 -17.01
CA ASN A 157 26.28 5.31 -16.63
C ASN A 157 24.90 4.77 -16.96
N LEU A 158 23.92 5.18 -16.17
CA LEU A 158 22.52 4.79 -16.37
C LEU A 158 22.01 5.23 -17.77
N LEU A 159 22.39 6.42 -18.22
CA LEU A 159 22.09 6.96 -19.52
C LEU A 159 23.31 7.65 -20.09
N GLU A 160 23.90 7.07 -21.13
CA GLU A 160 25.09 7.62 -21.79
C GLU A 160 24.83 9.03 -22.36
N GLY A 161 25.84 9.88 -22.32
CA GLY A 161 25.74 11.26 -22.80
C GLY A 161 24.81 12.17 -21.99
N SER A 162 24.28 11.72 -20.88
CA SER A 162 23.39 12.47 -19.99
C SER A 162 24.09 12.97 -18.74
N VAL A 163 23.57 14.07 -18.18
CA VAL A 163 23.95 14.56 -16.83
C VAL A 163 23.27 13.79 -15.71
N LEU A 164 22.46 12.79 -16.02
CA LEU A 164 21.72 11.98 -15.07
C LEU A 164 22.66 11.07 -14.29
N SER A 165 22.91 11.38 -13.03
CA SER A 165 23.62 10.50 -12.11
C SER A 165 22.67 9.50 -11.45
N PRO A 166 23.16 8.38 -10.89
CA PRO A 166 22.37 7.45 -10.09
C PRO A 166 21.59 8.14 -8.96
N SER A 167 22.21 9.06 -8.23
CA SER A 167 21.56 9.82 -7.15
C SER A 167 20.49 10.77 -7.66
N LEU A 168 20.70 11.44 -8.80
CA LEU A 168 19.67 12.30 -9.39
C LEU A 168 18.49 11.47 -9.90
N ALA A 169 18.71 10.33 -10.52
CA ALA A 169 17.65 9.41 -10.94
C ALA A 169 16.84 8.91 -9.74
N ALA A 170 17.50 8.47 -8.67
CA ALA A 170 16.84 8.04 -7.43
C ALA A 170 16.02 9.19 -6.83
N HIS A 171 16.57 10.42 -6.76
CA HIS A 171 15.87 11.59 -6.22
C HIS A 171 14.59 11.93 -7.01
N ILE A 172 14.67 11.97 -8.34
CA ILE A 172 13.52 12.28 -9.20
C ILE A 172 12.40 11.25 -9.03
N LEU A 173 12.77 9.96 -8.95
CA LEU A 173 11.80 8.88 -8.82
C LEU A 173 11.16 8.86 -7.42
N THR A 174 11.96 8.98 -6.34
CA THR A 174 11.41 9.02 -4.97
C THR A 174 10.53 10.24 -4.77
N ALA A 175 10.94 11.41 -5.22
CA ALA A 175 10.11 12.61 -5.15
C ALA A 175 8.75 12.43 -5.85
N LYS A 176 8.69 11.71 -6.99
CA LYS A 176 7.42 11.46 -7.68
C LYS A 176 6.59 10.35 -7.06
N PHE A 177 7.20 9.21 -6.72
CA PHE A 177 6.49 7.98 -6.40
C PHE A 177 6.34 7.74 -4.88
N CYS A 178 7.20 8.36 -4.05
CA CYS A 178 7.06 8.36 -2.59
C CYS A 178 6.41 9.64 -2.07
N ASP A 179 6.92 10.82 -2.52
CA ASP A 179 6.49 12.12 -2.02
C ASP A 179 5.35 12.71 -2.88
N HIS A 180 4.90 11.96 -3.90
CA HIS A 180 3.80 12.30 -4.81
C HIS A 180 3.99 13.63 -5.56
N LEU A 181 5.24 14.08 -5.77
CA LEU A 181 5.59 15.33 -6.38
C LEU A 181 5.65 15.21 -7.91
N PRO A 182 4.70 15.79 -8.69
CA PRO A 182 4.71 15.70 -10.14
C PRO A 182 5.99 16.28 -10.76
N PHE A 183 6.42 15.81 -11.92
CA PHE A 183 7.60 16.33 -12.62
C PHE A 183 7.52 17.83 -12.90
N TYR A 184 6.33 18.36 -13.19
CA TYR A 184 6.09 19.79 -13.31
C TYR A 184 6.50 20.57 -12.06
N ARG A 185 6.14 20.10 -10.86
CA ARG A 185 6.56 20.75 -9.61
C ARG A 185 8.04 20.57 -9.34
N GLN A 186 8.62 19.42 -9.67
CA GLN A 186 10.06 19.18 -9.54
C GLN A 186 10.86 20.15 -10.42
N GLU A 187 10.48 20.33 -11.69
CA GLU A 187 11.06 21.32 -12.61
C GLU A 187 11.07 22.73 -11.99
N GLN A 188 9.92 23.17 -11.47
CA GLN A 188 9.80 24.48 -10.83
C GLN A 188 10.63 24.63 -9.56
N ILE A 189 10.70 23.57 -8.73
CA ILE A 189 11.50 23.58 -7.49
C ILE A 189 12.98 23.65 -7.82
N MET A 190 13.47 22.86 -8.78
CA MET A 190 14.86 22.86 -9.24
C MET A 190 15.26 24.24 -9.76
N ALA A 191 14.44 24.85 -10.62
CA ALA A 191 14.71 26.16 -11.19
C ALA A 191 14.71 27.26 -10.10
N ARG A 192 13.66 27.33 -9.28
CA ARG A 192 13.46 28.42 -8.32
C ARG A 192 14.42 28.37 -7.14
N ARG A 193 14.72 27.18 -6.60
CA ARG A 193 15.54 27.04 -5.38
C ARG A 193 17.02 26.87 -5.66
N HIS A 194 17.37 26.30 -6.82
CA HIS A 194 18.73 25.83 -7.09
C HIS A 194 19.30 26.36 -8.41
N GLY A 195 18.53 27.13 -9.20
CA GLY A 195 18.96 27.58 -10.52
C GLY A 195 19.21 26.45 -11.53
N VAL A 196 18.67 25.25 -11.28
CA VAL A 196 18.83 24.08 -12.14
C VAL A 196 17.65 23.96 -13.07
N HIS A 197 17.88 24.17 -14.36
CA HIS A 197 16.84 24.19 -15.39
C HIS A 197 16.81 22.85 -16.15
N ILE A 198 15.93 21.94 -15.73
CA ILE A 198 15.69 20.65 -16.37
C ILE A 198 14.20 20.58 -16.69
N SER A 199 13.87 20.43 -17.97
CA SER A 199 12.46 20.42 -18.40
C SER A 199 11.72 19.17 -17.91
N ARG A 200 10.41 19.29 -17.68
CA ARG A 200 9.55 18.14 -17.35
C ARG A 200 9.62 17.03 -18.42
N ALA A 201 9.82 17.39 -19.69
CA ALA A 201 10.00 16.43 -20.77
C ALA A 201 11.26 15.57 -20.56
N THR A 202 12.37 16.22 -20.17
CA THR A 202 13.63 15.55 -19.81
C THR A 202 13.44 14.64 -18.59
N LEU A 203 12.74 15.12 -17.55
CA LEU A 203 12.43 14.31 -16.36
C LEU A 203 11.58 13.07 -16.72
N CYS A 204 10.58 13.23 -17.61
CA CYS A 204 9.79 12.12 -18.12
C CYS A 204 10.64 11.10 -18.90
N HIS A 205 11.55 11.59 -19.75
CA HIS A 205 12.48 10.74 -20.53
C HIS A 205 13.42 9.97 -19.59
N TRP A 206 13.99 10.62 -18.59
CA TRP A 206 14.85 9.97 -17.60
C TRP A 206 14.11 8.91 -16.77
N ALA A 207 12.86 9.19 -16.37
CA ALA A 207 12.04 8.20 -15.68
C ALA A 207 11.69 7.00 -16.56
N ASP A 208 11.45 7.22 -17.87
CA ASP A 208 11.23 6.13 -18.83
C ASP A 208 12.49 5.25 -18.95
N HIS A 209 13.65 5.87 -19.09
CA HIS A 209 14.92 5.17 -19.18
C HIS A 209 15.23 4.38 -17.92
N ALA A 210 15.07 5.00 -16.75
CA ALA A 210 15.24 4.33 -15.46
C ALA A 210 14.29 3.14 -15.29
N ALA A 211 13.01 3.29 -15.68
CA ALA A 211 12.06 2.18 -15.63
C ALA A 211 12.46 1.01 -16.55
N ARG A 212 12.99 1.30 -17.75
CA ARG A 212 13.51 0.26 -18.67
C ARG A 212 14.70 -0.46 -18.04
N SER A 213 15.63 0.26 -17.42
CA SER A 213 16.76 -0.34 -16.72
C SER A 213 16.33 -1.23 -15.55
N LEU A 214 15.24 -0.88 -14.86
CA LEU A 214 14.69 -1.65 -13.74
C LEU A 214 13.79 -2.83 -14.21
N GLN A 215 13.41 -2.89 -15.47
CA GLN A 215 12.49 -3.90 -16.00
C GLN A 215 12.94 -5.35 -15.77
N PRO A 216 14.23 -5.70 -15.85
CA PRO A 216 14.68 -7.07 -15.52
C PRO A 216 14.35 -7.48 -14.08
N LEU A 217 14.52 -6.58 -13.11
CA LEU A 217 14.15 -6.84 -11.70
C LEU A 217 12.64 -7.01 -11.55
N TYR A 218 11.87 -6.16 -12.21
CA TYR A 218 10.41 -6.29 -12.26
C TYR A 218 9.97 -7.66 -12.80
N LYS A 219 10.58 -8.14 -13.89
CA LYS A 219 10.30 -9.46 -14.46
C LYS A 219 10.61 -10.61 -13.51
N LEU A 220 11.69 -10.52 -12.74
CA LEU A 220 12.01 -11.51 -11.72
C LEU A 220 10.97 -11.55 -10.59
N ILE A 221 10.48 -10.37 -10.14
CA ILE A 221 9.39 -10.30 -9.16
C ILE A 221 8.11 -10.91 -9.75
N ALA A 222 7.74 -10.57 -11.00
CA ALA A 222 6.59 -11.14 -11.68
C ALA A 222 6.68 -12.66 -11.81
N GLN A 223 7.87 -13.18 -12.10
CA GLN A 223 8.13 -14.62 -12.12
C GLN A 223 7.94 -15.23 -10.73
N GLY A 224 8.44 -14.58 -9.68
CA GLY A 224 8.23 -15.01 -8.30
C GLY A 224 6.75 -15.08 -7.93
N ILE A 225 5.96 -14.05 -8.24
CA ILE A 225 4.50 -14.02 -8.05
C ILE A 225 3.83 -15.21 -8.77
N ARG A 226 4.19 -15.44 -10.04
CA ARG A 226 3.64 -16.54 -10.87
C ARG A 226 3.94 -17.92 -10.29
N HIS A 227 5.08 -18.09 -9.62
CA HIS A 227 5.52 -19.36 -9.04
C HIS A 227 5.09 -19.56 -7.58
N SER A 228 4.48 -18.55 -6.95
CA SER A 228 3.99 -18.66 -5.58
C SER A 228 2.80 -19.59 -5.47
N ASN A 229 2.63 -20.22 -4.30
CA ASN A 229 1.50 -21.11 -4.01
C ASN A 229 0.22 -20.34 -3.67
N SER A 230 0.36 -19.12 -3.16
CA SER A 230 -0.75 -18.29 -2.70
C SER A 230 -0.47 -16.81 -2.98
N ILE A 231 -1.42 -16.15 -3.61
CA ILE A 231 -1.32 -14.73 -3.93
C ILE A 231 -2.61 -14.00 -3.57
N SER A 232 -2.50 -12.72 -3.32
CA SER A 232 -3.62 -11.78 -3.22
C SER A 232 -3.58 -10.85 -4.42
N VAL A 233 -4.73 -10.49 -4.96
CA VAL A 233 -4.84 -9.60 -6.14
C VAL A 233 -5.96 -8.59 -5.93
N ASP A 234 -5.73 -7.37 -6.36
CA ASP A 234 -6.71 -6.29 -6.40
C ASP A 234 -6.45 -5.38 -7.61
N GLU A 235 -7.44 -4.59 -8.04
CA GLU A 235 -7.24 -3.63 -9.10
C GLU A 235 -7.83 -2.27 -8.73
N THR A 236 -7.20 -1.21 -9.29
CA THR A 236 -7.62 0.17 -9.01
C THR A 236 -7.62 1.01 -10.27
N PRO A 237 -8.70 1.80 -10.50
CA PRO A 237 -8.77 2.69 -11.65
C PRO A 237 -7.84 3.90 -11.49
N VAL A 238 -7.19 4.29 -12.58
CA VAL A 238 -6.38 5.51 -12.71
C VAL A 238 -6.57 6.09 -14.11
N ASP A 239 -6.71 7.39 -14.20
CA ASP A 239 -6.95 8.06 -15.48
C ASP A 239 -5.66 8.17 -16.31
N TYR A 240 -5.80 8.06 -17.63
CA TYR A 240 -4.76 8.29 -18.61
C TYR A 240 -5.26 9.15 -19.77
N LEU A 241 -4.34 9.80 -20.47
CA LEU A 241 -4.63 10.57 -21.68
C LEU A 241 -4.43 9.67 -22.90
N PRO A 242 -5.47 9.37 -23.70
CA PRO A 242 -5.30 8.58 -24.92
C PRO A 242 -4.39 9.32 -25.90
N LYS A 243 -3.61 8.59 -26.70
CA LYS A 243 -2.92 9.19 -27.84
C LYS A 243 -3.96 9.76 -28.78
N GLU A 244 -3.72 10.97 -29.27
CA GLU A 244 -4.57 11.53 -30.30
C GLU A 244 -4.58 10.56 -31.50
N SER A 245 -5.78 10.14 -31.88
CA SER A 245 -5.93 9.36 -33.10
C SER A 245 -5.53 10.24 -34.27
N THR A 246 -4.43 9.91 -34.96
CA THR A 246 -3.99 10.55 -36.21
C THR A 246 -4.92 10.26 -37.38
N ALA A 247 -6.09 9.66 -37.16
CA ALA A 247 -7.10 9.44 -38.16
C ALA A 247 -7.65 10.79 -38.62
N LYS A 248 -7.24 11.23 -39.80
CA LYS A 248 -7.81 12.36 -40.52
C LYS A 248 -9.34 12.15 -40.61
N GLY A 249 -10.13 12.94 -39.91
CA GLY A 249 -11.59 12.89 -39.94
C GLY A 249 -12.31 12.65 -38.59
N ALA A 250 -11.63 12.35 -37.50
CA ALA A 250 -12.28 12.34 -36.21
C ALA A 250 -12.44 13.79 -35.73
N ASN A 251 -13.69 14.24 -35.59
CA ASN A 251 -14.01 15.50 -34.89
C ASN A 251 -13.36 15.45 -33.49
N THR A 252 -12.23 16.14 -33.32
CA THR A 252 -11.48 16.29 -32.07
C THR A 252 -12.20 17.26 -31.13
N ALA A 253 -13.47 17.06 -30.89
CA ALA A 253 -14.20 17.73 -29.86
C ALA A 253 -13.92 16.97 -28.56
N LYS A 254 -13.01 17.56 -27.73
CA LYS A 254 -12.70 17.20 -26.34
C LYS A 254 -12.12 15.77 -26.15
N GLY A 255 -10.81 15.62 -26.30
CA GLY A 255 -10.06 14.48 -25.80
C GLY A 255 -10.15 14.40 -24.27
N GLY A 256 -11.19 13.73 -23.75
CA GLY A 256 -11.33 13.43 -22.34
C GLY A 256 -10.32 12.37 -21.90
N SER A 257 -9.99 12.37 -20.62
CA SER A 257 -9.25 11.26 -20.02
C SER A 257 -10.04 9.94 -20.13
N LYS A 258 -9.31 8.84 -20.24
CA LYS A 258 -9.87 7.48 -20.16
C LYS A 258 -9.39 6.80 -18.88
N GLN A 259 -10.17 5.83 -18.42
CA GLN A 259 -9.86 5.05 -17.26
C GLN A 259 -9.07 3.80 -17.65
N GLY A 260 -7.87 3.66 -17.09
CA GLY A 260 -7.09 2.44 -17.08
C GLY A 260 -7.02 1.87 -15.66
N TYR A 261 -6.30 0.76 -15.47
CA TYR A 261 -6.26 0.03 -14.21
C TYR A 261 -4.85 -0.42 -13.87
N PHE A 262 -4.47 -0.19 -12.61
CA PHE A 262 -3.36 -0.90 -12.00
C PHE A 262 -3.88 -2.15 -11.32
N TRP A 263 -3.32 -3.28 -11.69
CA TRP A 263 -3.50 -4.57 -11.03
C TRP A 263 -2.38 -4.73 -10.03
N VAL A 264 -2.71 -5.04 -8.80
CA VAL A 264 -1.77 -5.19 -7.69
C VAL A 264 -1.78 -6.62 -7.23
N TYR A 265 -0.63 -7.26 -7.29
CA TYR A 265 -0.42 -8.63 -6.86
C TYR A 265 0.45 -8.63 -5.61
N HIS A 266 0.17 -9.53 -4.69
CA HIS A 266 1.01 -9.74 -3.52
C HIS A 266 1.20 -11.24 -3.27
N ALA A 267 2.46 -11.65 -3.05
CA ALA A 267 2.79 -12.95 -2.52
C ALA A 267 3.65 -12.77 -1.25
N PRO A 268 3.39 -13.51 -0.15
CA PRO A 268 4.09 -13.30 1.12
C PRO A 268 5.62 -13.38 1.02
N GLU A 269 6.13 -14.27 0.17
CA GLU A 269 7.57 -14.54 0.02
C GLU A 269 8.26 -13.67 -1.03
N VAL A 270 7.49 -12.95 -1.87
CA VAL A 270 8.00 -12.19 -3.01
C VAL A 270 7.81 -10.70 -2.82
N GLY A 271 6.69 -10.30 -2.22
CA GLY A 271 6.29 -8.91 -2.05
C GLY A 271 5.16 -8.49 -2.99
N VAL A 272 5.13 -7.21 -3.34
CA VAL A 272 4.08 -6.57 -4.15
C VAL A 272 4.57 -6.35 -5.58
N LEU A 273 3.68 -6.53 -6.54
CA LEU A 273 3.88 -6.20 -7.95
C LEU A 273 2.69 -5.38 -8.45
N TYR A 274 2.96 -4.31 -9.18
CA TYR A 274 1.96 -3.54 -9.91
C TYR A 274 2.05 -3.88 -11.40
N ASP A 275 0.89 -3.96 -12.07
CA ASP A 275 0.82 -4.12 -13.51
C ASP A 275 -0.22 -3.16 -14.10
N TRP A 276 0.00 -2.66 -15.31
CA TRP A 276 -0.83 -1.64 -15.93
C TRP A 276 -1.57 -2.14 -17.14
N HIS A 277 -2.88 -1.86 -17.19
CA HIS A 277 -3.74 -2.14 -18.35
C HIS A 277 -4.73 -1.02 -18.61
N THR A 278 -5.06 -0.82 -19.88
CA THR A 278 -6.11 0.12 -20.30
C THR A 278 -7.53 -0.43 -20.11
N GLY A 279 -7.67 -1.68 -19.70
CA GLY A 279 -8.93 -2.36 -19.45
C GLY A 279 -8.94 -3.13 -18.12
N ARG A 280 -10.14 -3.61 -17.74
CA ARG A 280 -10.38 -4.40 -16.51
C ARG A 280 -10.79 -5.85 -16.81
N GLY A 281 -10.53 -6.35 -18.01
CA GLY A 281 -10.91 -7.70 -18.42
C GLY A 281 -10.07 -8.79 -17.75
N HIS A 282 -10.62 -9.99 -17.64
CA HIS A 282 -9.93 -11.16 -17.09
C HIS A 282 -8.61 -11.50 -17.78
N GLN A 283 -8.44 -11.12 -19.05
CA GLN A 283 -7.21 -11.32 -19.81
C GLN A 283 -6.02 -10.51 -19.28
N CYS A 284 -6.26 -9.44 -18.51
CA CYS A 284 -5.19 -8.66 -17.89
C CYS A 284 -4.34 -9.52 -16.92
N LEU A 285 -4.94 -10.50 -16.28
CA LEU A 285 -4.25 -11.42 -15.38
C LEU A 285 -3.21 -12.30 -16.10
N ASP A 286 -3.36 -12.52 -17.42
CA ASP A 286 -2.44 -13.35 -18.21
C ASP A 286 -1.02 -12.76 -18.26
N ALA A 287 -0.87 -11.45 -18.17
CA ALA A 287 0.42 -10.75 -18.26
C ALA A 287 1.37 -11.18 -17.13
N VAL A 288 0.88 -11.21 -15.90
CA VAL A 288 1.67 -11.57 -14.72
C VAL A 288 1.58 -13.07 -14.43
N LEU A 289 0.36 -13.63 -14.45
CA LEU A 289 0.11 -14.99 -13.98
C LEU A 289 0.29 -16.05 -15.07
N GLY A 290 0.51 -15.63 -16.31
CA GLY A 290 0.67 -16.53 -17.46
C GLY A 290 -0.64 -17.11 -17.97
N LYS A 291 -0.60 -17.71 -19.15
CA LYS A 291 -1.75 -18.33 -19.82
C LYS A 291 -1.51 -19.81 -20.00
N ARG A 292 -2.50 -20.64 -19.66
CA ARG A 292 -2.44 -22.08 -19.91
C ARG A 292 -2.18 -22.40 -21.38
N GLY A 293 -1.22 -23.29 -21.63
CA GLY A 293 -0.92 -23.78 -23.00
C GLY A 293 0.02 -22.88 -23.82
N LYS A 294 0.55 -21.78 -23.27
CA LYS A 294 1.56 -20.94 -23.91
C LYS A 294 2.90 -21.08 -23.16
N GLY A 295 3.74 -22.03 -23.54
CA GLY A 295 5.17 -22.18 -23.23
C GLY A 295 5.67 -21.91 -21.80
N GLU A 296 5.20 -20.89 -21.13
CA GLU A 296 5.56 -20.55 -19.75
C GLU A 296 4.65 -21.23 -18.72
N ARG A 297 5.20 -21.55 -17.56
CA ARG A 297 4.43 -22.06 -16.41
C ARG A 297 3.41 -20.99 -15.99
N ALA A 298 2.13 -21.33 -16.12
CA ALA A 298 1.07 -20.48 -15.61
C ALA A 298 0.85 -20.72 -14.10
N PHE A 299 0.36 -19.68 -13.40
CA PHE A 299 0.04 -19.74 -11.98
C PHE A 299 -0.94 -20.88 -11.68
N LYS A 300 -0.64 -21.63 -10.64
CA LYS A 300 -1.51 -22.66 -10.05
C LYS A 300 -1.41 -22.50 -8.54
N GLY A 301 -2.55 -22.37 -7.88
CA GLY A 301 -2.55 -22.18 -6.43
C GLY A 301 -3.77 -21.45 -5.92
N GLN A 302 -3.61 -20.75 -4.81
CA GLN A 302 -4.65 -20.01 -4.12
C GLN A 302 -4.58 -18.52 -4.53
N LEU A 303 -5.69 -17.97 -5.02
CA LEU A 303 -5.82 -16.57 -5.40
C LEU A 303 -6.89 -15.91 -4.54
N GLN A 304 -6.49 -15.00 -3.65
CA GLN A 304 -7.39 -14.21 -2.84
C GLN A 304 -7.75 -12.92 -3.59
N CYS A 305 -9.05 -12.65 -3.69
CA CYS A 305 -9.57 -11.49 -4.40
C CYS A 305 -10.92 -11.05 -3.81
N ASP A 306 -11.45 -9.96 -4.31
CA ASP A 306 -12.82 -9.53 -4.09
C ASP A 306 -13.85 -10.39 -4.85
N GLY A 307 -15.09 -9.95 -4.92
CA GLY A 307 -16.17 -10.63 -5.66
C GLY A 307 -16.22 -10.32 -7.17
N TYR A 308 -15.23 -9.64 -7.76
CA TYR A 308 -15.27 -9.26 -9.16
C TYR A 308 -15.23 -10.49 -10.09
N SER A 309 -16.11 -10.49 -11.11
CA SER A 309 -16.33 -11.65 -11.96
C SER A 309 -15.15 -12.05 -12.84
N ALA A 310 -14.24 -11.11 -13.14
CA ALA A 310 -13.05 -11.38 -13.94
C ALA A 310 -12.16 -12.47 -13.36
N TYR A 311 -12.02 -12.50 -12.04
CA TYR A 311 -11.23 -13.53 -11.34
C TYR A 311 -11.84 -14.92 -11.50
N ALA A 312 -13.17 -15.03 -11.38
CA ALA A 312 -13.87 -16.30 -11.57
C ALA A 312 -13.75 -16.79 -13.02
N THR A 313 -13.96 -15.90 -13.99
CA THR A 313 -13.81 -16.21 -15.42
C THR A 313 -12.39 -16.67 -15.74
N TRP A 314 -11.38 -15.97 -15.21
CA TRP A 314 -9.98 -16.31 -15.44
C TRP A 314 -9.61 -17.66 -14.81
N SER A 315 -9.97 -17.88 -13.54
CA SER A 315 -9.64 -19.13 -12.83
C SER A 315 -10.25 -20.37 -13.48
N THR A 316 -11.48 -20.25 -14.00
CA THR A 316 -12.16 -21.33 -14.74
C THR A 316 -11.41 -21.67 -16.03
N LYS A 317 -10.98 -20.66 -16.80
CA LYS A 317 -10.22 -20.84 -18.04
C LYS A 317 -8.82 -21.40 -17.80
N GLN A 318 -8.19 -20.98 -16.70
CA GLN A 318 -6.82 -21.37 -16.35
C GLN A 318 -6.75 -22.80 -15.81
N GLY A 319 -7.66 -23.18 -14.94
CA GLY A 319 -7.64 -24.46 -14.20
C GLY A 319 -6.52 -24.52 -13.15
N GLY A 320 -6.75 -25.26 -12.09
CA GLY A 320 -5.76 -25.42 -11.00
C GLY A 320 -5.62 -24.20 -10.09
N VAL A 321 -6.55 -23.24 -10.19
CA VAL A 321 -6.59 -22.03 -9.35
C VAL A 321 -7.79 -22.11 -8.42
N THR A 322 -7.53 -21.96 -7.11
CA THR A 322 -8.56 -21.92 -6.06
C THR A 322 -8.78 -20.47 -5.64
N LEU A 323 -10.00 -19.96 -5.83
CA LEU A 323 -10.34 -18.61 -5.40
C LEU A 323 -10.66 -18.55 -3.91
N LEU A 324 -10.11 -17.57 -3.23
CA LEU A 324 -10.36 -17.24 -1.82
C LEU A 324 -11.06 -15.88 -1.74
N GLY A 325 -12.05 -15.77 -0.85
CA GLY A 325 -12.77 -14.52 -0.63
C GLY A 325 -12.06 -13.60 0.37
N CYS A 326 -12.35 -12.31 0.28
CA CYS A 326 -11.86 -11.29 1.20
C CYS A 326 -12.93 -10.99 2.27
N TRP A 327 -12.60 -11.22 3.54
CA TRP A 327 -13.49 -10.93 4.66
C TRP A 327 -13.68 -9.43 4.92
N ALA A 328 -12.70 -8.59 4.56
CA ALA A 328 -12.83 -7.15 4.68
C ALA A 328 -13.96 -6.60 3.79
N HIS A 329 -14.09 -7.09 2.55
CA HIS A 329 -15.18 -6.71 1.66
C HIS A 329 -16.55 -7.13 2.19
N MET A 330 -16.67 -8.34 2.76
CA MET A 330 -17.90 -8.76 3.44
C MET A 330 -18.20 -7.84 4.63
N ARG A 331 -17.22 -7.59 5.50
CA ARG A 331 -17.33 -6.69 6.66
C ARG A 331 -17.84 -5.30 6.25
N ARG A 332 -17.24 -4.71 5.21
CA ARG A 332 -17.62 -3.39 4.67
C ARG A 332 -19.09 -3.34 4.30
N LYS A 333 -19.61 -4.35 3.59
CA LYS A 333 -21.03 -4.41 3.20
C LYS A 333 -21.98 -4.40 4.40
N PHE A 334 -21.67 -5.14 5.46
CA PHE A 334 -22.47 -5.13 6.68
C PHE A 334 -22.30 -3.84 7.48
N TYR A 335 -21.11 -3.22 7.45
CA TYR A 335 -20.90 -1.91 8.07
C TYR A 335 -21.75 -0.82 7.40
N GLU A 336 -21.81 -0.78 6.08
CA GLU A 336 -22.68 0.11 5.31
C GLU A 336 -24.17 -0.13 5.58
N ALA A 337 -24.54 -1.33 5.99
CA ALA A 337 -25.92 -1.69 6.34
C ALA A 337 -26.27 -1.39 7.82
N MET A 338 -25.27 -1.19 8.68
CA MET A 338 -25.45 -1.01 10.14
C MET A 338 -26.39 0.15 10.53
N PRO A 339 -26.34 1.35 9.89
CA PRO A 339 -27.26 2.44 10.20
C PRO A 339 -28.72 2.10 9.93
N TYR A 340 -29.00 1.10 9.10
CA TYR A 340 -30.34 0.74 8.64
C TYR A 340 -30.87 -0.57 9.23
N SER A 341 -30.00 -1.37 9.90
CA SER A 341 -30.42 -2.69 10.41
C SER A 341 -29.60 -3.13 11.61
N LYS A 342 -30.28 -3.41 12.72
CA LYS A 342 -29.67 -4.00 13.92
C LYS A 342 -29.08 -5.40 13.65
N ASP A 343 -29.61 -6.12 12.68
CA ASP A 343 -29.10 -7.45 12.28
C ASP A 343 -27.69 -7.35 11.71
N ALA A 344 -27.33 -6.22 11.07
CA ALA A 344 -25.97 -5.98 10.58
C ALA A 344 -24.94 -5.95 11.73
N ALA A 345 -25.27 -5.33 12.86
CA ALA A 345 -24.42 -5.29 14.05
C ALA A 345 -24.14 -6.69 14.60
N LEU A 346 -25.14 -7.58 14.62
CA LEU A 346 -24.98 -8.97 15.07
C LEU A 346 -24.05 -9.78 14.16
N VAL A 347 -24.11 -9.55 12.85
CA VAL A 347 -23.19 -10.17 11.89
C VAL A 347 -21.77 -9.62 12.10
N LEU A 348 -21.63 -8.30 12.26
CA LEU A 348 -20.33 -7.64 12.49
C LEU A 348 -19.65 -8.11 13.78
N GLN A 349 -20.39 -8.35 14.86
CA GLN A 349 -19.81 -8.91 16.09
C GLN A 349 -19.14 -10.27 15.86
N LYS A 350 -19.77 -11.16 15.06
CA LYS A 350 -19.15 -12.45 14.70
C LYS A 350 -17.93 -12.29 13.81
N VAL A 351 -17.99 -11.38 12.84
CA VAL A 351 -16.82 -11.07 11.99
C VAL A 351 -15.70 -10.48 12.84
N GLN A 352 -15.99 -9.59 13.79
CA GLN A 352 -15.00 -9.04 14.70
C GLN A 352 -14.32 -10.12 15.54
N GLN A 353 -15.07 -11.15 15.96
CA GLN A 353 -14.48 -12.28 16.68
C GLN A 353 -13.46 -13.02 15.82
N LEU A 354 -13.72 -13.23 14.52
CA LEU A 354 -12.74 -13.81 13.59
C LEU A 354 -11.42 -13.03 13.57
N TYR A 355 -11.49 -11.69 13.53
CA TYR A 355 -10.29 -10.84 13.54
C TYR A 355 -9.55 -10.84 14.89
N ARG A 356 -10.27 -10.94 16.02
CA ARG A 356 -9.64 -11.11 17.34
C ARG A 356 -8.86 -12.43 17.43
N ASP A 357 -9.46 -13.50 16.92
CA ASP A 357 -8.81 -14.81 16.88
C ASP A 357 -7.56 -14.78 15.99
N GLU A 358 -7.60 -14.08 14.84
CA GLU A 358 -6.44 -13.86 13.96
C GLU A 358 -5.31 -13.09 14.65
N ALA A 359 -5.65 -12.03 15.39
CA ALA A 359 -4.66 -11.30 16.18
C ALA A 359 -4.01 -12.18 17.25
N HIS A 360 -4.81 -13.01 17.93
CA HIS A 360 -4.30 -14.00 18.88
C HIS A 360 -3.39 -15.05 18.21
N PHE A 361 -3.77 -15.60 17.06
CA PHE A 361 -2.93 -16.54 16.33
C PHE A 361 -1.60 -15.92 15.91
N THR A 362 -1.62 -14.66 15.47
CA THR A 362 -0.40 -13.92 15.14
C THR A 362 0.54 -13.81 16.35
N GLN A 363 0.01 -13.48 17.55
CA GLN A 363 0.80 -13.41 18.78
C GLN A 363 1.38 -14.79 19.16
N VAL A 364 0.61 -15.86 19.01
CA VAL A 364 1.03 -17.23 19.32
C VAL A 364 2.17 -17.66 18.39
N ILE A 365 2.11 -17.33 17.10
CA ILE A 365 3.19 -17.57 16.14
C ILE A 365 4.44 -16.76 16.49
N GLN A 366 4.28 -15.45 16.73
CA GLN A 366 5.39 -14.57 17.09
C GLN A 366 6.10 -14.97 18.38
N SER A 367 5.38 -15.57 19.34
CA SER A 367 5.97 -16.10 20.58
C SER A 367 6.69 -17.45 20.40
N GLY A 368 6.73 -18.00 19.19
CA GLY A 368 7.38 -19.29 18.89
C GLY A 368 6.61 -20.53 19.37
N LYS A 369 5.40 -20.36 19.93
CA LYS A 369 4.59 -21.50 20.43
C LYS A 369 4.09 -22.42 19.31
N HIS A 370 3.90 -21.85 18.11
CA HIS A 370 3.53 -22.59 16.91
C HIS A 370 4.28 -22.05 15.68
N PRO A 371 4.59 -22.89 14.69
CA PRO A 371 5.14 -22.41 13.43
C PRO A 371 4.07 -21.70 12.57
N PRO A 372 4.46 -20.83 11.64
CA PRO A 372 3.53 -20.09 10.77
C PRO A 372 2.56 -21.00 9.99
N GLU A 373 2.99 -22.20 9.62
CA GLU A 373 2.20 -23.22 8.90
C GLU A 373 1.03 -23.78 9.74
N ALA A 374 1.02 -23.53 11.05
CA ALA A 374 -0.06 -23.96 11.93
C ALA A 374 -1.33 -23.10 11.78
N ILE A 375 -1.27 -21.91 11.18
CA ILE A 375 -2.42 -20.99 11.04
C ILE A 375 -3.66 -21.68 10.44
N PRO A 376 -3.60 -22.43 9.34
CA PRO A 376 -4.80 -23.08 8.79
C PRO A 376 -5.42 -24.11 9.75
N TYR A 377 -4.62 -24.76 10.57
CA TYR A 377 -5.09 -25.69 11.60
C TYR A 377 -5.79 -24.94 12.74
N LEU A 378 -5.18 -23.89 13.27
CA LEU A 378 -5.74 -23.06 14.35
C LEU A 378 -7.09 -22.45 13.94
N ARG A 379 -7.18 -21.88 12.72
CA ARG A 379 -8.41 -21.35 12.14
C ARG A 379 -9.51 -22.41 12.03
N ARG A 380 -9.17 -23.60 11.53
CA ARG A 380 -10.13 -24.69 11.36
C ARG A 380 -10.73 -25.11 12.70
N ARG A 381 -9.90 -25.17 13.74
CA ARG A 381 -10.34 -25.55 15.09
C ARG A 381 -11.23 -24.46 15.71
N ALA A 382 -10.81 -23.20 15.68
CA ALA A 382 -11.52 -22.09 16.32
C ALA A 382 -12.78 -21.66 15.55
N HIS A 383 -12.67 -21.53 14.22
CA HIS A 383 -13.71 -20.87 13.42
C HIS A 383 -14.81 -21.79 12.88
N ARG A 384 -14.62 -23.13 12.93
CA ARG A 384 -15.57 -24.09 12.31
C ARG A 384 -17.01 -23.90 12.79
N LYS A 385 -17.22 -23.86 14.11
CA LYS A 385 -18.56 -23.72 14.72
C LYS A 385 -19.16 -22.35 14.44
N MET A 386 -18.32 -21.30 14.55
CA MET A 386 -18.74 -19.92 14.32
C MET A 386 -19.14 -19.68 12.85
N LEU A 387 -18.37 -20.16 11.89
CA LEU A 387 -18.69 -20.06 10.46
C LEU A 387 -20.00 -20.79 10.13
N HIS A 388 -20.24 -21.96 10.72
CA HIS A 388 -21.49 -22.66 10.54
C HIS A 388 -22.69 -21.86 11.09
N GLY A 389 -22.55 -21.33 12.28
CA GLY A 389 -23.60 -20.48 12.92
C GLY A 389 -23.82 -19.16 12.17
N LEU A 390 -22.75 -18.55 11.63
CA LEU A 390 -22.88 -17.34 10.82
C LEU A 390 -23.61 -17.61 9.49
N HIS A 391 -23.29 -18.71 8.83
CA HIS A 391 -23.96 -19.12 7.60
C HIS A 391 -25.46 -19.35 7.81
N ALA A 392 -25.82 -20.10 8.85
CA ALA A 392 -27.23 -20.34 9.21
C ALA A 392 -27.97 -19.03 9.53
N GLN A 393 -27.31 -18.09 10.23
CA GLN A 393 -27.87 -16.76 10.51
C GLN A 393 -28.12 -15.97 9.21
N LEU A 394 -27.17 -15.95 8.27
CA LEU A 394 -27.33 -15.26 6.99
C LEU A 394 -28.48 -15.83 6.17
N LEU A 395 -28.65 -17.16 6.16
CA LEU A 395 -29.79 -17.80 5.51
C LEU A 395 -31.11 -17.44 6.16
N ALA A 396 -31.18 -17.38 7.49
CA ALA A 396 -32.37 -16.98 8.23
C ALA A 396 -32.72 -15.50 8.05
N LEU A 397 -31.73 -14.62 7.86
CA LEU A 397 -31.95 -13.19 7.62
C LEU A 397 -32.35 -12.88 6.17
N LYS A 398 -31.94 -13.70 5.21
CA LYS A 398 -32.18 -13.46 3.78
C LYS A 398 -33.67 -13.15 3.45
N PRO A 399 -34.66 -13.90 3.90
CA PRO A 399 -36.06 -13.62 3.61
C PRO A 399 -36.62 -12.38 4.33
N LYS A 400 -35.94 -11.90 5.40
CA LYS A 400 -36.39 -10.76 6.20
C LYS A 400 -36.01 -9.39 5.61
N HIS A 401 -35.18 -9.34 4.59
CA HIS A 401 -34.65 -8.11 3.99
C HIS A 401 -34.88 -8.07 2.49
N LEU A 402 -35.26 -6.90 1.97
CA LEU A 402 -35.42 -6.71 0.53
C LEU A 402 -34.08 -6.90 -0.18
N PRO A 403 -34.04 -7.64 -1.31
CA PRO A 403 -32.78 -7.99 -2.00
C PRO A 403 -31.92 -6.78 -2.39
N LYS A 404 -32.54 -5.63 -2.68
CA LYS A 404 -31.86 -4.39 -3.09
C LYS A 404 -31.58 -3.41 -1.95
N SER A 405 -32.04 -3.70 -0.71
CA SER A 405 -31.66 -2.91 0.47
C SER A 405 -30.17 -3.10 0.79
N ASN A 406 -29.61 -2.20 1.61
CA ASN A 406 -28.21 -2.32 2.06
C ASN A 406 -27.95 -3.67 2.73
N MET A 407 -28.87 -4.07 3.64
CA MET A 407 -28.74 -5.35 4.36
C MET A 407 -28.94 -6.54 3.42
N GLY A 408 -29.96 -6.51 2.55
CA GLY A 408 -30.22 -7.58 1.57
C GLY A 408 -29.04 -7.76 0.60
N SER A 409 -28.46 -6.66 0.12
CA SER A 409 -27.25 -6.67 -0.74
C SER A 409 -26.03 -7.24 -0.01
N ALA A 410 -25.84 -6.90 1.28
CA ALA A 410 -24.75 -7.44 2.11
C ALA A 410 -24.91 -8.96 2.31
N ILE A 411 -26.14 -9.43 2.62
CA ILE A 411 -26.43 -10.86 2.77
C ILE A 411 -26.21 -11.60 1.45
N GLN A 412 -26.71 -11.04 0.34
CA GLN A 412 -26.55 -11.66 -0.98
C GLN A 412 -25.07 -11.77 -1.37
N TYR A 413 -24.26 -10.73 -1.13
CA TYR A 413 -22.83 -10.76 -1.33
C TYR A 413 -22.15 -11.86 -0.49
N ALA A 414 -22.43 -11.88 0.82
CA ALA A 414 -21.84 -12.85 1.74
C ALA A 414 -22.17 -14.29 1.35
N LEU A 415 -23.42 -14.59 1.04
CA LEU A 415 -23.86 -15.93 0.63
C LEU A 415 -23.28 -16.29 -0.75
N GLY A 416 -23.23 -15.34 -1.70
CA GLY A 416 -22.64 -15.56 -3.03
C GLY A 416 -21.13 -15.84 -2.97
N GLN A 417 -20.39 -15.26 -2.02
CA GLN A 417 -18.96 -15.49 -1.81
C GLN A 417 -18.68 -16.54 -0.73
N TRP A 418 -19.71 -17.17 -0.12
CA TRP A 418 -19.54 -17.99 1.08
C TRP A 418 -18.52 -19.13 0.92
N ALA A 419 -18.56 -19.83 -0.20
CA ALA A 419 -17.61 -20.92 -0.48
C ALA A 419 -16.16 -20.42 -0.45
N LYS A 420 -15.89 -19.27 -1.08
CA LYS A 420 -14.57 -18.64 -1.15
C LYS A 420 -14.13 -18.08 0.22
N LEU A 421 -15.03 -17.43 0.95
CA LEU A 421 -14.79 -16.92 2.30
C LEU A 421 -14.43 -18.07 3.26
N ARG A 422 -15.13 -19.19 3.20
CA ARG A 422 -14.84 -20.37 4.00
C ARG A 422 -13.50 -21.01 3.64
N LEU A 423 -13.11 -21.00 2.36
CA LEU A 423 -11.81 -21.53 1.92
C LEU A 423 -10.65 -20.68 2.43
N ALA A 424 -10.81 -19.35 2.58
CA ALA A 424 -9.79 -18.48 3.13
C ALA A 424 -9.29 -18.92 4.52
N HIS A 425 -10.13 -19.58 5.32
CA HIS A 425 -9.73 -20.15 6.62
C HIS A 425 -8.89 -21.42 6.53
N ARG A 426 -8.66 -21.95 5.34
CA ARG A 426 -7.86 -23.16 5.10
C ARG A 426 -6.51 -22.90 4.47
N CYS A 427 -6.15 -21.62 4.28
CA CYS A 427 -4.88 -21.22 3.68
C CYS A 427 -4.02 -20.43 4.67
N GLY A 428 -2.74 -20.23 4.32
CA GLY A 428 -1.79 -19.43 5.10
C GLY A 428 -1.91 -17.92 4.91
N LEU A 429 -2.69 -17.45 3.93
CA LEU A 429 -2.92 -16.02 3.72
C LEU A 429 -3.76 -15.40 4.84
N LYS A 430 -3.68 -14.09 5.02
CA LYS A 430 -4.61 -13.34 5.88
C LYS A 430 -6.05 -13.52 5.39
N LEU A 431 -7.03 -13.36 6.30
CA LEU A 431 -8.45 -13.49 5.94
C LEU A 431 -8.92 -12.38 4.99
N ASP A 432 -8.18 -11.31 4.88
CA ASP A 432 -8.47 -10.16 4.05
C ASP A 432 -7.35 -9.84 3.05
N ASN A 433 -7.70 -9.04 2.04
CA ASN A 433 -6.81 -8.57 1.00
C ASN A 433 -6.22 -7.19 1.32
N ASN A 434 -6.21 -6.77 2.59
CA ASN A 434 -5.77 -5.43 3.00
C ASN A 434 -4.32 -5.12 2.56
N ILE A 435 -3.50 -6.15 2.34
CA ILE A 435 -2.13 -5.96 1.84
C ILE A 435 -2.14 -5.32 0.45
N CYS A 436 -2.98 -5.81 -0.48
CA CYS A 436 -3.13 -5.21 -1.80
C CYS A 436 -3.84 -3.85 -1.71
N GLU A 437 -4.89 -3.72 -0.90
CA GLU A 437 -5.58 -2.45 -0.69
C GLU A 437 -4.63 -1.36 -0.16
N ASN A 438 -3.76 -1.69 0.79
CA ASN A 438 -2.73 -0.77 1.29
C ASN A 438 -1.68 -0.43 0.22
N ALA A 439 -1.33 -1.37 -0.66
CA ALA A 439 -0.44 -1.10 -1.78
C ALA A 439 -1.06 -0.15 -2.82
N VAL A 440 -2.36 -0.15 -2.97
CA VAL A 440 -3.09 0.78 -3.85
C VAL A 440 -3.01 2.24 -3.34
N ARG A 441 -2.90 2.48 -2.02
CA ARG A 441 -2.96 3.83 -1.42
C ARG A 441 -1.91 4.81 -1.95
N PRO A 442 -0.59 4.50 -2.01
CA PRO A 442 0.41 5.43 -2.54
C PRO A 442 0.09 5.89 -3.96
N LEU A 443 -0.38 4.96 -4.79
CA LEU A 443 -0.77 5.25 -6.16
C LEU A 443 -1.97 6.20 -6.22
N LYS A 444 -3.01 5.98 -5.40
CA LYS A 444 -4.20 6.85 -5.31
C LYS A 444 -3.86 8.25 -4.78
N LEU A 445 -2.99 8.34 -3.78
CA LEU A 445 -2.49 9.62 -3.27
C LEU A 445 -1.71 10.36 -4.35
N GLY A 446 -0.83 9.67 -5.07
CA GLY A 446 -0.10 10.21 -6.19
C GLY A 446 -1.04 10.70 -7.30
N ALA A 447 -2.07 9.94 -7.65
CA ALA A 447 -3.06 10.30 -8.66
C ALA A 447 -3.78 11.62 -8.35
N LYS A 448 -4.06 11.93 -7.08
CA LYS A 448 -4.62 13.22 -6.67
C LYS A 448 -3.69 14.40 -6.97
N ASN A 449 -2.38 14.18 -7.10
CA ASN A 449 -1.38 15.20 -7.37
C ASN A 449 -1.03 15.33 -8.86
N TRP A 450 -0.83 14.20 -9.56
CA TRP A 450 -0.40 14.20 -10.95
C TRP A 450 -1.53 13.94 -11.95
N LEU A 451 -2.76 13.66 -11.50
CA LEU A 451 -4.03 13.49 -12.21
C LEU A 451 -4.05 12.31 -13.21
N PHE A 452 -3.05 12.22 -14.09
CA PHE A 452 -2.96 11.21 -15.15
C PHE A 452 -1.63 10.45 -15.06
N VAL A 453 -1.67 9.16 -15.35
CA VAL A 453 -0.45 8.33 -15.41
C VAL A 453 0.45 8.69 -16.62
N GLY A 454 -0.05 9.45 -17.53
CA GLY A 454 0.49 9.80 -18.86
C GLY A 454 -0.43 9.28 -19.94
N ASN A 455 0.11 8.77 -21.04
CA ASN A 455 -0.68 8.11 -22.07
C ASN A 455 -0.82 6.60 -21.83
N GLU A 456 -1.56 5.90 -22.66
CA GLU A 456 -1.81 4.45 -22.56
C GLU A 456 -0.53 3.60 -22.50
N ASP A 457 0.54 4.03 -23.21
CA ASP A 457 1.82 3.30 -23.26
C ASP A 457 2.76 3.64 -22.11
N THR A 458 2.40 4.50 -21.18
CA THR A 458 3.31 5.00 -20.17
C THR A 458 3.04 4.48 -18.76
N GLY A 459 1.87 3.87 -18.54
CA GLY A 459 1.48 3.35 -17.23
C GLY A 459 2.41 2.24 -16.72
N TRP A 460 2.97 1.42 -17.62
CA TRP A 460 3.93 0.37 -17.25
C TRP A 460 5.17 0.90 -16.53
N ARG A 461 5.65 2.12 -16.84
CA ARG A 461 6.77 2.76 -16.14
C ARG A 461 6.47 2.93 -14.66
N SER A 462 5.27 3.45 -14.39
CA SER A 462 4.81 3.63 -13.01
C SER A 462 4.66 2.28 -12.32
N ALA A 463 4.16 1.25 -13.01
CA ALA A 463 4.06 -0.10 -12.47
C ALA A 463 5.42 -0.66 -12.03
N VAL A 464 6.45 -0.56 -12.89
CA VAL A 464 7.82 -0.99 -12.59
C VAL A 464 8.36 -0.25 -11.38
N ILE A 465 8.27 1.10 -11.38
CA ILE A 465 8.87 1.93 -10.32
C ILE A 465 8.13 1.72 -8.98
N TYR A 466 6.78 1.73 -8.97
CA TYR A 466 6.01 1.45 -7.75
C TYR A 466 6.31 0.06 -7.20
N THR A 467 6.50 -0.95 -8.05
CA THR A 467 6.84 -2.30 -7.62
C THR A 467 8.11 -2.31 -6.76
N LEU A 468 9.17 -1.66 -7.21
CA LEU A 468 10.44 -1.67 -6.48
C LEU A 468 10.36 -0.79 -5.22
N ILE A 469 9.83 0.43 -5.34
CA ILE A 469 9.71 1.39 -4.24
C ILE A 469 8.84 0.83 -3.10
N GLU A 470 7.67 0.29 -3.43
CA GLU A 470 6.73 -0.17 -2.41
C GLU A 470 7.28 -1.36 -1.63
N ASN A 471 8.01 -2.25 -2.27
CA ASN A 471 8.65 -3.37 -1.56
C ASN A 471 9.69 -2.88 -0.54
N ILE A 472 10.48 -1.85 -0.86
CA ILE A 472 11.44 -1.25 0.07
C ILE A 472 10.74 -0.51 1.22
N ARG A 473 9.69 0.28 0.90
CA ARG A 473 8.91 1.00 1.93
C ARG A 473 8.26 0.07 2.95
N ARG A 474 7.78 -1.08 2.51
CA ARG A 474 7.18 -2.11 3.37
C ARG A 474 8.18 -2.74 4.33
N GLU A 475 9.45 -2.76 3.96
CA GLU A 475 10.54 -3.20 4.82
C GLU A 475 11.01 -2.10 5.80
N GLY A 476 10.41 -0.90 5.75
CA GLY A 476 10.78 0.25 6.58
C GLY A 476 12.11 0.90 6.20
N LEU A 477 12.57 0.65 4.96
CA LEU A 477 13.85 1.13 4.45
C LEU A 477 13.68 2.30 3.48
N ASP A 478 14.79 3.01 3.20
CA ASP A 478 14.79 4.18 2.32
C ASP A 478 14.82 3.79 0.83
N PRO A 479 13.75 4.07 0.05
CA PRO A 479 13.74 3.83 -1.39
C PRO A 479 14.78 4.62 -2.17
N PHE A 480 15.19 5.81 -1.69
CA PHE A 480 16.25 6.59 -2.34
C PHE A 480 17.56 5.84 -2.31
N ALA A 481 17.98 5.37 -1.13
CA ALA A 481 19.23 4.62 -0.96
C ALA A 481 19.25 3.34 -1.81
N TYR A 482 18.12 2.62 -1.85
CA TYR A 482 17.98 1.44 -2.68
C TYR A 482 18.11 1.75 -4.17
N LEU A 483 17.35 2.72 -4.69
CA LEU A 483 17.39 3.06 -6.11
C LEU A 483 18.74 3.59 -6.54
N GLN A 484 19.37 4.44 -5.72
CA GLN A 484 20.73 4.93 -6.00
C GLN A 484 21.70 3.75 -6.13
N TRP A 485 21.70 2.84 -5.15
CA TRP A 485 22.56 1.66 -5.17
C TRP A 485 22.32 0.75 -6.38
N VAL A 486 21.05 0.53 -6.76
CA VAL A 486 20.71 -0.26 -7.96
C VAL A 486 21.21 0.42 -9.22
N PHE A 487 21.01 1.74 -9.36
CA PHE A 487 21.47 2.50 -10.53
C PHE A 487 23.02 2.62 -10.63
N GLU A 488 23.73 2.45 -9.53
CA GLU A 488 25.20 2.34 -9.54
C GLU A 488 25.67 0.97 -10.01
N LYS A 489 24.90 -0.09 -9.75
CA LYS A 489 25.27 -1.48 -10.07
C LYS A 489 24.83 -1.92 -11.47
N LEU A 490 23.57 -1.64 -11.84
CA LEU A 490 22.97 -2.13 -13.08
C LEU A 490 23.77 -1.82 -14.36
N PRO A 491 24.34 -0.60 -14.56
CA PRO A 491 25.04 -0.29 -15.81
C PRO A 491 26.30 -1.13 -16.05
N GLY A 492 26.90 -1.70 -14.99
CA GLY A 492 28.04 -2.58 -15.10
C GLY A 492 27.71 -4.07 -15.25
N MET A 493 26.41 -4.42 -15.25
CA MET A 493 25.95 -5.81 -15.31
C MET A 493 25.56 -6.21 -16.74
N THR A 494 25.74 -7.48 -17.05
CA THR A 494 25.41 -8.10 -18.33
C THR A 494 24.23 -9.06 -18.20
N ASN A 495 23.73 -9.57 -19.31
CA ASN A 495 22.66 -10.59 -19.32
C ASN A 495 23.08 -11.94 -18.69
N GLN A 496 24.36 -12.14 -18.39
CA GLN A 496 24.88 -13.36 -17.75
C GLN A 496 24.94 -13.23 -16.22
N ASP A 497 24.83 -12.01 -15.70
CA ASP A 497 24.92 -11.76 -14.27
C ASP A 497 23.61 -12.09 -13.55
N ASP A 498 23.74 -12.62 -12.32
CA ASP A 498 22.59 -12.86 -11.48
C ASP A 498 22.06 -11.56 -10.87
N LEU A 499 20.86 -11.18 -11.29
CA LEU A 499 20.19 -9.97 -10.80
C LEU A 499 19.42 -10.16 -9.48
N ARG A 500 19.27 -11.41 -8.98
CA ARG A 500 18.51 -11.67 -7.75
C ARG A 500 19.04 -10.94 -6.51
N PRO A 501 20.37 -10.73 -6.34
CA PRO A 501 20.90 -9.92 -5.25
C PRO A 501 20.44 -8.45 -5.27
N LEU A 502 20.01 -7.93 -6.44
CA LEU A 502 19.49 -6.58 -6.59
C LEU A 502 18.00 -6.45 -6.25
N LEU A 503 17.28 -7.55 -6.04
CA LEU A 503 15.87 -7.51 -5.67
C LEU A 503 15.66 -6.80 -4.33
N PRO A 504 14.53 -6.08 -4.16
CA PRO A 504 14.22 -5.34 -2.93
C PRO A 504 14.35 -6.17 -1.65
N MET A 505 13.82 -7.40 -1.66
CA MET A 505 13.88 -8.29 -0.49
C MET A 505 15.30 -8.75 -0.16
N ALA A 506 16.15 -8.99 -1.18
CA ALA A 506 17.54 -9.36 -0.97
C ALA A 506 18.34 -8.19 -0.40
N TRP A 507 18.14 -6.98 -0.92
CA TRP A 507 18.76 -5.77 -0.41
C TRP A 507 18.31 -5.46 1.04
N ALA A 508 17.02 -5.60 1.33
CA ALA A 508 16.48 -5.39 2.67
C ALA A 508 17.11 -6.33 3.71
N ARG A 509 17.27 -7.61 3.36
CA ARG A 509 17.95 -8.58 4.22
C ARG A 509 19.38 -8.14 4.52
N ARG A 510 20.13 -7.77 3.49
CA ARG A 510 21.53 -7.32 3.63
C ARG A 510 21.64 -6.05 4.50
N GLU A 511 20.74 -5.09 4.36
CA GLU A 511 20.79 -3.86 5.17
C GLU A 511 20.46 -4.16 6.65
N ARG A 512 19.54 -5.08 6.93
CA ARG A 512 19.28 -5.54 8.31
C ARG A 512 20.47 -6.26 8.93
N GLU A 513 21.14 -7.11 8.17
CA GLU A 513 22.36 -7.80 8.62
C GLU A 513 23.47 -6.80 8.96
N LYS A 514 23.65 -5.74 8.17
CA LYS A 514 24.57 -4.65 8.48
C LYS A 514 24.19 -3.89 9.75
N GLN A 515 22.91 -3.56 9.93
CA GLN A 515 22.44 -2.87 11.13
C GLN A 515 22.69 -3.68 12.39
N GLN A 516 22.34 -4.97 12.37
CA GLN A 516 22.60 -5.89 13.49
C GLN A 516 24.09 -6.02 13.81
N SER A 517 24.95 -6.09 12.77
CA SER A 517 26.41 -6.13 12.96
C SER A 517 26.95 -4.84 13.59
N ASN A 518 26.44 -3.68 13.17
CA ASN A 518 26.85 -2.39 13.73
C ASN A 518 26.36 -2.20 15.18
N GLU A 519 25.13 -2.64 15.50
CA GLU A 519 24.60 -2.63 16.87
C GLU A 519 25.47 -3.52 17.78
N ALA A 520 25.79 -4.74 17.35
CA ALA A 520 26.66 -5.63 18.11
C ALA A 520 28.09 -5.06 18.35
N VAL A 521 28.64 -4.31 17.38
CA VAL A 521 29.95 -3.64 17.55
C VAL A 521 29.84 -2.48 18.53
N ASN A 522 28.74 -1.71 18.50
CA ASN A 522 28.53 -0.59 19.42
C ASN A 522 28.29 -1.09 20.86
N ASP A 523 27.51 -2.15 21.04
CA ASP A 523 27.29 -2.78 22.36
C ASP A 523 28.60 -3.30 22.95
N LEU A 524 29.49 -3.90 22.12
CA LEU A 524 30.81 -4.33 22.56
C LEU A 524 31.73 -3.15 22.92
N ALA A 525 31.62 -2.02 22.22
CA ALA A 525 32.38 -0.80 22.52
C ALA A 525 31.90 -0.12 23.82
N GLU A 526 30.58 -0.11 24.08
CA GLU A 526 30.02 0.36 25.36
C GLU A 526 30.39 -0.54 26.55
N TYR A 527 30.54 -1.86 26.32
CA TYR A 527 30.94 -2.79 27.37
C TYR A 527 32.45 -2.71 27.68
N ALA A 528 33.25 -2.18 26.76
CA ALA A 528 34.69 -2.02 26.89
C ALA A 528 35.12 -0.63 27.41
N ALA A 529 34.23 0.35 27.49
CA ALA A 529 34.41 1.70 28.01
C ALA A 529 33.92 1.82 29.44
#